data_7a0c628e345ae51a7be87e1e366c299b
#
_entry.id   7a0c628e345ae51a7be87e1e366c299b
#
_cell.length_a   1.000
_cell.length_b   1.000
_cell.length_c   1.000
_cell.angle_alpha   90.00
_cell.angle_beta   90.00
_cell.angle_gamma   90.00
#
_symmetry.space_group_name_H-M   'P 1'
#
loop_
_entity.id
_entity.type
_entity.pdbx_description
1 polymer ?
#
loop_
_entity_poly.entity_id
_entity_poly.type
_entity_poly.pdbx_seq_one_letter_code
_entity_poly.pdbx_strand_id
1 'polypeptide(L)'
;MSIAQIVIITIITGLVGIDCYLEVFQTYRPLILGTIIGLVMGDLKTGLIIGATFEMMWMGLMPIGGAVPPNMVIGTVIGVVFGIASGKGADVAIGFGVPFAVLMQGIVILLYTGFSYFNRSATKY
;
A
#
# COMPACT_ATOMS: atom_id res chain seq x y z
N MET A 1 18.68 5.19 -4.06
CA MET A 1 17.49 5.52 -4.87
C MET A 1 17.71 6.82 -5.60
N SER A 2 17.40 6.86 -6.90
CA SER A 2 17.43 8.11 -7.68
C SER A 2 16.11 8.87 -7.53
N ILE A 3 16.14 10.18 -7.74
CA ILE A 3 14.93 11.04 -7.72
C ILE A 3 13.90 10.53 -8.73
N ALA A 4 14.36 10.06 -9.89
CA ALA A 4 13.48 9.50 -10.92
C ALA A 4 12.72 8.25 -10.42
N GLN A 5 13.37 7.35 -9.70
CA GLN A 5 12.72 6.18 -9.10
C GLN A 5 11.64 6.58 -8.08
N ILE A 6 11.92 7.58 -7.25
CA ILE A 6 10.95 8.09 -6.27
C ILE A 6 9.70 8.63 -6.97
N VAL A 7 9.88 9.45 -8.01
CA VAL A 7 8.77 10.02 -8.79
C VAL A 7 7.95 8.92 -9.46
N ILE A 8 8.60 7.95 -10.09
CA ILE A 8 7.91 6.84 -10.76
C ILE A 8 7.11 6.01 -9.75
N ILE A 9 7.70 5.65 -8.61
CA ILE A 9 7.01 4.88 -7.56
C ILE A 9 5.82 5.67 -7.01
N THR A 10 5.95 6.98 -6.82
CA THR A 10 4.86 7.83 -6.35
C THR A 10 3.69 7.85 -7.34
N ILE A 11 3.98 7.99 -8.63
CA ILE A 11 2.94 7.98 -9.69
C ILE A 11 2.26 6.59 -9.73
N ILE A 12 3.02 5.51 -9.70
CA ILE A 12 2.48 4.15 -9.68
C ILE A 12 1.59 3.94 -8.46
N THR A 13 2.03 4.38 -7.28
CA THR A 13 1.26 4.27 -6.03
C THR A 13 -0.06 5.04 -6.12
N GLY A 14 -0.05 6.23 -6.71
CA GLY A 14 -1.26 7.03 -6.95
C GLY A 14 -2.25 6.33 -7.87
N LEU A 15 -1.78 5.78 -9.00
CA LEU A 15 -2.61 5.04 -9.95
C LEU A 15 -3.19 3.76 -9.33
N VAL A 16 -2.37 3.01 -8.60
CA VAL A 16 -2.80 1.80 -7.89
C VAL A 16 -3.80 2.14 -6.77
N GLY A 17 -3.62 3.28 -6.10
CA GLY A 17 -4.58 3.78 -5.13
C GLY A 17 -5.96 4.04 -5.74
N ILE A 18 -6.02 4.57 -6.96
CA ILE A 18 -7.28 4.76 -7.71
C ILE A 18 -7.87 3.39 -8.10
N ASP A 19 -7.05 2.48 -8.63
CA ASP A 19 -7.50 1.14 -9.01
C ASP A 19 -8.05 0.33 -7.83
N CYS A 20 -7.51 0.54 -6.63
CA CYS A 20 -7.99 -0.08 -5.40
C CYS A 20 -9.46 0.26 -5.08
N TYR A 21 -9.95 1.44 -5.50
CA TYR A 21 -11.35 1.84 -5.34
C TYR A 21 -12.22 1.44 -6.53
N LEU A 22 -11.65 1.37 -7.73
CA LEU A 22 -12.37 1.01 -8.95
C LEU A 22 -12.43 -0.51 -9.17
N GLU A 23 -11.52 -1.26 -8.56
CA GLU A 23 -11.38 -2.73 -8.65
C GLU A 23 -11.35 -3.28 -10.09
N VAL A 24 -10.80 -2.51 -11.03
CA VAL A 24 -10.80 -2.86 -12.45
C VAL A 24 -9.66 -3.83 -12.78
N PHE A 25 -8.42 -3.49 -12.41
CA PHE A 25 -7.23 -4.25 -12.79
C PHE A 25 -6.62 -5.06 -11.64
N GLN A 26 -7.06 -4.83 -10.42
CA GLN A 26 -6.50 -5.45 -9.20
C GLN A 26 -4.98 -5.27 -9.05
N THR A 27 -4.44 -4.20 -9.57
CA THR A 27 -3.00 -3.87 -9.46
C THR A 27 -2.57 -3.55 -8.05
N TYR A 28 -3.53 -3.30 -7.16
CA TYR A 28 -3.31 -3.08 -5.72
C TYR A 28 -2.85 -4.35 -4.98
N ARG A 29 -2.90 -5.52 -5.62
CA ARG A 29 -2.40 -6.77 -5.05
C ARG A 29 -0.92 -6.67 -4.74
N PRO A 30 -0.49 -7.02 -3.51
CA PRO A 30 0.91 -6.91 -3.07
C PRO A 30 1.90 -7.62 -3.99
N LEU A 31 1.53 -8.77 -4.53
CA LEU A 31 2.37 -9.52 -5.45
C LEU A 31 2.68 -8.72 -6.73
N ILE A 32 1.65 -8.11 -7.33
CA ILE A 32 1.79 -7.32 -8.56
C ILE A 32 2.54 -6.03 -8.27
N LEU A 33 2.12 -5.31 -7.24
CA LEU A 33 2.71 -4.04 -6.84
C LEU A 33 4.18 -4.18 -6.42
N GLY A 34 4.49 -5.21 -5.64
CA GLY A 34 5.86 -5.52 -5.22
C GLY A 34 6.77 -5.86 -6.40
N THR A 35 6.25 -6.59 -7.39
CA THR A 35 6.97 -6.91 -8.63
C THR A 35 7.26 -5.65 -9.45
N ILE A 36 6.27 -4.77 -9.63
CA ILE A 36 6.42 -3.51 -10.37
C ILE A 36 7.46 -2.60 -9.69
N ILE A 37 7.38 -2.43 -8.38
CA ILE A 37 8.33 -1.60 -7.62
C ILE A 37 9.73 -2.23 -7.66
N GLY A 38 9.85 -3.55 -7.52
CA GLY A 38 11.11 -4.26 -7.63
C GLY A 38 11.78 -4.05 -8.99
N LEU A 39 10.98 -4.03 -10.07
CA LEU A 39 11.46 -3.75 -11.42
C LEU A 39 11.98 -2.30 -11.54
N VAL A 40 11.25 -1.32 -11.02
CA VAL A 40 11.66 0.09 -11.01
C VAL A 40 12.94 0.31 -10.19
N MET A 41 13.10 -0.42 -9.09
CA MET A 41 14.30 -0.35 -8.24
C MET A 41 15.48 -1.17 -8.75
N GLY A 42 15.27 -2.02 -9.78
CA GLY A 42 16.33 -2.85 -10.37
C GLY A 42 16.60 -4.16 -9.62
N ASP A 43 15.73 -4.55 -8.68
CA ASP A 43 15.81 -5.83 -7.98
C ASP A 43 14.43 -6.52 -8.00
N LEU A 44 14.13 -7.09 -9.16
CA LEU A 44 12.87 -7.81 -9.41
C LEU A 44 12.69 -8.99 -8.46
N LYS A 45 13.77 -9.73 -8.18
CA LYS A 45 13.73 -10.93 -7.33
C LYS A 45 13.29 -10.59 -5.91
N THR A 46 13.92 -9.60 -5.31
CA THR A 46 13.60 -9.16 -3.95
C THR A 46 12.20 -8.56 -3.89
N GLY A 47 11.83 -7.74 -4.89
CA GLY A 47 10.48 -7.17 -4.99
C GLY A 47 9.38 -8.22 -5.09
N LEU A 48 9.60 -9.28 -5.88
CA LEU A 48 8.69 -10.41 -6.02
C LEU A 48 8.54 -11.20 -4.71
N ILE A 49 9.65 -11.49 -4.03
CA ILE A 49 9.65 -12.23 -2.76
C ILE A 49 8.89 -11.43 -1.68
N ILE A 50 9.17 -10.14 -1.56
CA ILE A 50 8.49 -9.28 -0.60
C ILE A 50 7.00 -9.15 -0.94
N GLY A 51 6.66 -8.94 -2.22
CA GLY A 51 5.29 -8.88 -2.69
C GLY A 51 4.50 -10.15 -2.39
N ALA A 52 5.10 -11.33 -2.62
CA ALA A 52 4.51 -12.62 -2.27
C ALA A 52 4.32 -12.79 -0.76
N THR A 53 5.28 -12.34 0.04
CA THR A 53 5.18 -12.38 1.51
C THR A 53 4.02 -11.52 2.01
N PHE A 54 3.90 -10.30 1.52
CA PHE A 54 2.77 -9.42 1.86
C PHE A 54 1.44 -9.96 1.35
N GLU A 55 1.40 -10.55 0.14
CA GLU A 55 0.18 -11.18 -0.37
C GLU A 55 -0.33 -12.25 0.59
N MET A 56 0.56 -13.15 1.07
CA MET A 56 0.18 -14.18 2.04
C MET A 56 -0.26 -13.60 3.38
N MET A 57 0.37 -12.53 3.85
CA MET A 57 0.00 -11.87 5.10
C MET A 57 -1.37 -11.20 5.03
N TRP A 58 -1.68 -10.56 3.89
CA TRP A 58 -2.93 -9.82 3.74
C TRP A 58 -4.11 -10.67 3.29
N MET A 59 -3.90 -11.88 2.77
CA MET A 59 -4.97 -12.78 2.30
C MET A 59 -6.01 -13.13 3.37
N GLY A 60 -5.65 -13.12 4.64
CA GLY A 60 -6.55 -13.41 5.76
C GLY A 60 -7.27 -12.19 6.34
N LEU A 61 -6.96 -10.99 5.87
CA LEU A 61 -7.51 -9.76 6.40
C LEU A 61 -8.76 -9.33 5.62
N MET A 62 -9.91 -9.83 6.07
CA MET A 62 -11.20 -9.41 5.54
C MET A 62 -11.85 -8.36 6.44
N PRO A 63 -12.52 -7.34 5.88
CA PRO A 63 -13.31 -6.37 6.65
C PRO A 63 -14.59 -7.03 7.17
N ILE A 64 -14.52 -7.68 8.32
CA ILE A 64 -15.66 -8.35 8.96
C ILE A 64 -16.05 -7.59 10.24
N GLY A 65 -17.34 -7.34 10.41
CA GLY A 65 -17.87 -6.80 11.66
C GLY A 65 -17.40 -5.39 12.03
N GLY A 66 -17.07 -4.54 11.04
CA GLY A 66 -16.59 -3.18 11.27
C GLY A 66 -15.08 -3.07 11.51
N ALA A 67 -14.34 -4.18 11.45
CA ALA A 67 -12.89 -4.14 11.48
C ALA A 67 -12.38 -3.59 10.13
N VAL A 68 -11.55 -2.55 10.20
CA VAL A 68 -10.94 -1.95 9.01
C VAL A 68 -9.51 -2.50 8.88
N PRO A 69 -9.21 -3.28 7.82
CA PRO A 69 -7.88 -3.83 7.64
C PRO A 69 -6.85 -2.72 7.37
N PRO A 70 -5.56 -2.95 7.68
CA PRO A 70 -4.49 -2.04 7.34
C PRO A 70 -4.44 -1.75 5.84
N ASN A 71 -3.91 -0.58 5.44
CA ASN A 71 -3.79 -0.21 4.04
C ASN A 71 -2.70 -1.02 3.35
N MET A 72 -3.11 -2.06 2.59
CA MET A 72 -2.18 -2.96 1.91
C MET A 72 -1.30 -2.25 0.88
N VAL A 73 -1.83 -1.26 0.16
CA VAL A 73 -1.09 -0.57 -0.91
C VAL A 73 0.12 0.14 -0.33
N ILE A 74 -0.09 1.00 0.66
CA ILE A 74 0.99 1.78 1.29
C ILE A 74 1.95 0.86 2.06
N GLY A 75 1.41 -0.14 2.77
CA GLY A 75 2.25 -1.13 3.46
C GLY A 75 3.19 -1.87 2.52
N THR A 76 2.69 -2.30 1.36
CA THR A 76 3.50 -2.98 0.36
C THR A 76 4.51 -2.05 -0.29
N VAL A 77 4.12 -0.84 -0.70
CA VAL A 77 5.05 0.13 -1.32
C VAL A 77 6.22 0.42 -0.40
N ILE A 78 5.94 0.81 0.84
CA ILE A 78 6.97 1.14 1.83
C ILE A 78 7.81 -0.08 2.15
N GLY A 79 7.18 -1.22 2.38
CA GLY A 79 7.88 -2.47 2.67
C GLY A 79 8.85 -2.86 1.57
N VAL A 80 8.42 -2.86 0.30
CA VAL A 80 9.29 -3.23 -0.84
C VAL A 80 10.43 -2.24 -0.99
N VAL A 81 10.14 -0.92 -0.91
CA VAL A 81 11.17 0.12 -1.05
C VAL A 81 12.24 -0.02 0.03
N PHE A 82 11.85 -0.14 1.30
CA PHE A 82 12.80 -0.29 2.40
C PHE A 82 13.50 -1.64 2.40
N GLY A 83 12.80 -2.72 2.05
CA GLY A 83 13.38 -4.06 1.95
C GLY A 83 14.48 -4.15 0.89
N ILE A 84 14.27 -3.55 -0.29
CA ILE A 84 15.27 -3.48 -1.35
C ILE A 84 16.38 -2.49 -0.99
N ALA A 85 16.04 -1.29 -0.53
CA ALA A 85 17.02 -0.25 -0.23
C ALA A 85 17.99 -0.65 0.90
N SER A 86 17.52 -1.42 1.89
CA SER A 86 18.36 -1.92 2.98
C SER A 86 19.19 -3.16 2.62
N GLY A 87 18.85 -3.85 1.53
CA GLY A 87 19.46 -5.12 1.16
C GLY A 87 19.12 -6.30 2.08
N LYS A 88 18.20 -6.10 3.04
CA LYS A 88 17.80 -7.12 4.03
C LYS A 88 16.50 -7.86 3.68
N GLY A 89 15.87 -7.50 2.56
CA GLY A 89 14.73 -8.22 2.01
C GLY A 89 13.46 -8.16 2.87
N ALA A 90 12.80 -9.33 3.03
CA ALA A 90 11.47 -9.42 3.62
C ALA A 90 11.40 -9.02 5.11
N ASP A 91 12.44 -9.26 5.89
CA ASP A 91 12.43 -8.96 7.33
C ASP A 91 12.26 -7.46 7.60
N VAL A 92 13.03 -6.65 6.89
CA VAL A 92 12.93 -5.18 6.97
C VAL A 92 11.64 -4.70 6.32
N ALA A 93 11.23 -5.32 5.21
CA ALA A 93 9.98 -5.00 4.55
C ALA A 93 8.78 -5.13 5.48
N ILE A 94 8.66 -6.21 6.23
CA ILE A 94 7.59 -6.43 7.21
C ILE A 94 7.70 -5.43 8.35
N GLY A 95 8.90 -5.21 8.87
CA GLY A 95 9.15 -4.31 10.00
C GLY A 95 8.71 -2.87 9.75
N PHE A 96 8.83 -2.37 8.52
CA PHE A 96 8.38 -1.04 8.13
C PHE A 96 7.00 -1.04 7.48
N GLY A 97 6.71 -2.01 6.61
CA GLY A 97 5.47 -2.03 5.85
C GLY A 97 4.21 -2.16 6.72
N VAL A 98 4.24 -3.02 7.74
CA VAL A 98 3.08 -3.25 8.60
C VAL A 98 2.73 -2.02 9.46
N PRO A 99 3.66 -1.38 10.20
CA PRO A 99 3.34 -0.18 10.94
C PRO A 99 2.83 0.96 10.06
N PHE A 100 3.43 1.18 8.89
CA PHE A 100 2.98 2.22 7.96
C PHE A 100 1.62 1.91 7.34
N ALA A 101 1.29 0.64 7.11
CA ALA A 101 -0.04 0.23 6.67
C ALA A 101 -1.13 0.61 7.69
N VAL A 102 -0.85 0.38 8.98
CA VAL A 102 -1.75 0.73 10.08
C VAL A 102 -1.90 2.25 10.23
N LEU A 103 -0.78 2.98 10.20
CA LEU A 103 -0.79 4.45 10.27
C LEU A 103 -1.59 5.06 9.11
N MET A 104 -1.37 4.59 7.90
CA MET A 104 -2.09 5.11 6.73
C MET A 104 -3.58 4.81 6.82
N GLN A 105 -3.96 3.65 7.31
CA GLN A 105 -5.37 3.32 7.54
C GLN A 105 -6.02 4.27 8.56
N GLY A 106 -5.31 4.63 9.61
CA GLY A 106 -5.76 5.66 10.57
C GLY A 106 -6.00 7.02 9.90
N ILE A 107 -5.11 7.46 9.01
CA ILE A 107 -5.27 8.69 8.24
C ILE A 107 -6.50 8.61 7.33
N VAL A 108 -6.69 7.50 6.63
CA VAL A 108 -7.86 7.27 5.76
C VAL A 108 -9.16 7.36 6.56
N ILE A 109 -9.24 6.74 7.74
CA ILE A 109 -10.42 6.82 8.62
C ILE A 109 -10.70 8.26 9.04
N LEU A 110 -9.66 9.02 9.41
CA LEU A 110 -9.81 10.43 9.78
C LEU A 110 -10.34 11.27 8.60
N LEU A 111 -9.85 11.04 7.39
CA LEU A 111 -10.33 11.71 6.19
C LEU A 111 -11.82 11.39 5.92
N TYR A 112 -12.21 10.12 5.98
CA TYR A 112 -13.62 9.73 5.79
C TYR A 112 -14.53 10.33 6.86
N THR A 113 -14.08 10.39 8.11
CA THR A 113 -14.83 11.03 9.19
C THR A 113 -15.00 12.52 8.94
N GLY A 114 -13.94 13.20 8.50
CA GLY A 114 -13.98 14.61 8.10
C GLY A 114 -14.97 14.85 6.95
N PHE A 115 -14.89 14.05 5.87
CA PHE A 115 -15.83 14.13 4.75
C PHE A 115 -17.29 13.90 5.19
N SER A 116 -17.53 12.93 6.08
CA SER A 116 -18.86 12.66 6.63
C SER A 116 -19.42 13.86 7.37
N TYR A 117 -18.58 14.58 8.13
CA TYR A 117 -18.98 15.80 8.83
C TYR A 117 -19.39 16.92 7.86
N PHE A 118 -18.59 17.15 6.81
CA PHE A 118 -18.92 18.13 5.77
C PHE A 118 -20.20 17.76 5.01
N ASN A 119 -20.37 16.51 4.66
CA ASN A 119 -21.56 16.04 3.94
C ASN A 119 -22.84 16.19 4.76
N ARG A 120 -22.76 15.93 6.07
CA ARG A 120 -23.87 16.14 7.01
C ARG A 120 -24.23 17.62 7.16
N SER A 121 -23.27 18.51 7.04
CA SER A 121 -23.53 19.96 7.04
C SER A 121 -24.18 20.42 5.75
N ALA A 122 -23.83 19.83 4.60
CA ALA A 122 -24.41 20.14 3.30
C ALA A 122 -25.87 19.66 3.14
N THR A 123 -26.23 18.55 3.79
CA THR A 123 -27.62 18.02 3.74
C THR A 123 -28.60 18.74 4.64
N LYS A 124 -28.16 19.73 5.41
CA LYS A 124 -29.06 20.58 6.23
C LYS A 124 -29.66 21.78 5.48
N TYR A 125 -29.27 21.99 4.22
CA TYR A 125 -29.80 22.98 3.30
C TYR A 125 -30.59 22.32 2.16
#